data_d8dbbbe394c65720526476b9b4b23ed2
#
_entry.id   d8dbbbe394c65720526476b9b4b23ed2
#
_cell.length_a   1.000
_cell.length_b   1.000
_cell.length_c   1.000
_cell.angle_alpha   90.00
_cell.angle_beta   90.00
_cell.angle_gamma   90.00
#
_symmetry.space_group_name_H-M   'P 1'
#
loop_
_entity.id
_entity.type
_entity.pdbx_description
1 polymer ?
#
loop_
_entity_poly.entity_id
_entity_poly.type
_entity_poly.pdbx_seq_one_letter_code
_entity_poly.pdbx_strand_id
1 'polypeptide(L)'
;MHIFHTIAELRQWRKTVANVAFVPTMGNLHDGHLALVERAKQEAEHVVVSIFVNRIQFGQGEDFEQYPRTLAQDADKLRAAGVAAVFAPDEAELYPTGEQQYFVEPPALKHELCGVSRPIHFRGVATVVSKLFNIVQPDVACFGKKDYQQVAIIQGMVADLNIPVRIVAVNTGRAADGLALSSRNQYLSEAERAEAPRLYRTLQNIAQSAQAGNRDFAALAQAARAELHAHGWAVDYVEIRQRGSLKTAQAGDRQLVALAAAKLGNTRLIDNLEFDV
;
A
#
# COMPACT_ATOMS: atom_id res chain seq x y z
N MET A 1 -16.66 15.73 11.76
CA MET A 1 -16.26 14.38 11.33
C MET A 1 -17.18 13.36 11.98
N HIS A 2 -17.83 12.53 11.18
CA HIS A 2 -18.64 11.41 11.67
C HIS A 2 -17.77 10.15 11.82
N ILE A 3 -18.14 9.25 12.72
CA ILE A 3 -17.53 7.91 12.81
C ILE A 3 -18.69 6.92 12.69
N PHE A 4 -18.62 6.06 11.68
CA PHE A 4 -19.63 5.03 11.39
C PHE A 4 -19.03 3.66 11.62
N HIS A 5 -19.77 2.81 12.32
CA HIS A 5 -19.37 1.44 12.58
C HIS A 5 -20.17 0.44 11.73
N THR A 6 -21.29 0.87 11.18
CA THR A 6 -22.14 0.01 10.35
C THR A 6 -22.22 0.51 8.90
N ILE A 7 -22.40 -0.43 7.98
CA ILE A 7 -22.64 -0.17 6.55
C ILE A 7 -23.90 0.68 6.37
N ALA A 8 -24.93 0.40 7.15
CA ALA A 8 -26.22 1.09 7.07
C ALA A 8 -26.06 2.59 7.37
N GLU A 9 -25.39 2.94 8.48
CA GLU A 9 -25.14 4.33 8.86
C GLU A 9 -24.34 5.08 7.81
N LEU A 10 -23.23 4.49 7.35
CA LEU A 10 -22.40 5.11 6.33
C LEU A 10 -23.17 5.35 5.02
N ARG A 11 -23.94 4.36 4.56
CA ARG A 11 -24.75 4.48 3.34
C ARG A 11 -25.88 5.51 3.48
N GLN A 12 -26.45 5.67 4.66
CA GLN A 12 -27.43 6.72 4.91
C GLN A 12 -26.79 8.10 4.78
N TRP A 13 -25.63 8.32 5.40
CA TRP A 13 -24.87 9.55 5.28
C TRP A 13 -24.41 9.79 3.82
N ARG A 14 -23.91 8.75 3.14
CA ARG A 14 -23.42 8.85 1.74
C ARG A 14 -24.49 9.40 0.78
N LYS A 15 -25.78 9.15 1.02
CA LYS A 15 -26.89 9.70 0.23
C LYS A 15 -27.06 11.21 0.40
N THR A 16 -26.51 11.80 1.44
CA THR A 16 -26.64 13.23 1.74
C THR A 16 -25.49 14.08 1.20
N VAL A 17 -24.45 13.44 0.66
CA VAL A 17 -23.24 14.10 0.16
C VAL A 17 -22.92 13.66 -1.28
N ALA A 18 -22.36 14.59 -2.05
CA ALA A 18 -21.82 14.33 -3.39
C ALA A 18 -20.28 14.36 -3.35
N ASN A 19 -19.63 13.87 -4.41
CA ASN A 19 -18.18 13.99 -4.62
C ASN A 19 -17.36 13.51 -3.41
N VAL A 20 -17.24 12.19 -3.28
CA VAL A 20 -16.52 11.55 -2.18
C VAL A 20 -15.17 11.00 -2.65
N ALA A 21 -14.09 11.42 -1.99
CA ALA A 21 -12.80 10.75 -2.07
C ALA A 21 -12.62 9.79 -0.90
N PHE A 22 -12.03 8.64 -1.17
CA PHE A 22 -11.85 7.56 -0.21
C PHE A 22 -10.38 7.22 0.02
N VAL A 23 -10.01 7.03 1.27
CA VAL A 23 -8.68 6.58 1.69
C VAL A 23 -8.83 5.31 2.53
N PRO A 24 -8.67 4.12 1.95
CA PRO A 24 -8.70 2.86 2.72
C PRO A 24 -7.42 2.68 3.52
N THR A 25 -7.56 2.41 4.83
CA THR A 25 -6.44 2.15 5.74
C THR A 25 -6.75 1.00 6.71
N MET A 26 -5.70 0.50 7.35
CA MET A 26 -5.84 -0.44 8.47
C MET A 26 -5.67 0.23 9.84
N GLY A 27 -5.60 1.57 9.89
CA GLY A 27 -5.32 2.31 11.13
C GLY A 27 -3.83 2.43 11.44
N ASN A 28 -3.51 2.85 12.67
CA ASN A 28 -2.18 3.24 13.11
C ASN A 28 -1.57 4.30 12.17
N LEU A 29 -2.31 5.39 12.00
CA LEU A 29 -2.05 6.41 10.99
C LEU A 29 -0.76 7.19 11.29
N HIS A 30 0.02 7.43 10.26
CA HIS A 30 1.23 8.24 10.25
C HIS A 30 1.16 9.27 9.10
N ASP A 31 2.13 10.15 9.01
CA ASP A 31 2.17 11.25 8.02
C ASP A 31 1.99 10.77 6.57
N GLY A 32 2.44 9.56 6.25
CA GLY A 32 2.20 8.95 4.94
C GLY A 32 0.70 8.75 4.65
N HIS A 33 -0.11 8.38 5.63
CA HIS A 33 -1.57 8.29 5.49
C HIS A 33 -2.21 9.69 5.43
N LEU A 34 -1.71 10.64 6.22
CA LEU A 34 -2.19 12.02 6.17
C LEU A 34 -1.93 12.68 4.80
N ALA A 35 -0.81 12.35 4.15
CA ALA A 35 -0.56 12.79 2.78
C ALA A 35 -1.61 12.24 1.77
N LEU A 36 -2.12 11.01 1.98
CA LEU A 36 -3.25 10.49 1.19
C LEU A 36 -4.53 11.30 1.43
N VAL A 37 -4.80 11.66 2.68
CA VAL A 37 -5.95 12.49 3.06
C VAL A 37 -5.85 13.88 2.42
N GLU A 38 -4.69 14.52 2.50
CA GLU A 38 -4.47 15.83 1.86
C GLU A 38 -4.64 15.77 0.33
N ARG A 39 -4.18 14.70 -0.31
CA ARG A 39 -4.45 14.47 -1.72
C ARG A 39 -5.93 14.24 -2.00
N ALA A 40 -6.62 13.46 -1.19
CA ALA A 40 -8.05 13.19 -1.33
C ALA A 40 -8.89 14.47 -1.23
N LYS A 41 -8.53 15.41 -0.37
CA LYS A 41 -9.17 16.74 -0.26
C LYS A 41 -9.03 17.61 -1.52
N GLN A 42 -8.00 17.35 -2.34
CA GLN A 42 -7.84 18.05 -3.63
C GLN A 42 -8.70 17.41 -4.73
N GLU A 43 -9.19 16.20 -4.51
CA GLU A 43 -9.91 15.42 -5.51
C GLU A 43 -11.44 15.46 -5.32
N ALA A 44 -11.94 15.70 -4.11
CA ALA A 44 -13.35 15.74 -3.78
C ALA A 44 -13.66 16.60 -2.55
N GLU A 45 -14.92 17.03 -2.44
CA GLU A 45 -15.42 17.86 -1.35
C GLU A 45 -15.43 17.12 -0.01
N HIS A 46 -15.77 15.83 -0.04
CA HIS A 46 -15.88 15.02 1.17
C HIS A 46 -14.85 13.88 1.14
N VAL A 47 -14.05 13.78 2.20
CA VAL A 47 -13.11 12.68 2.38
C VAL A 47 -13.66 11.67 3.38
N VAL A 48 -13.72 10.40 2.97
CA VAL A 48 -14.00 9.25 3.83
C VAL A 48 -12.72 8.44 4.01
N VAL A 49 -12.40 8.09 5.23
CA VAL A 49 -11.27 7.19 5.55
C VAL A 49 -11.83 5.91 6.17
N SER A 50 -11.42 4.73 5.71
CA SER A 50 -11.71 3.51 6.46
C SER A 50 -10.56 3.14 7.38
N ILE A 51 -10.90 2.57 8.55
CA ILE A 51 -9.96 1.98 9.49
C ILE A 51 -10.44 0.56 9.78
N PHE A 52 -9.83 -0.43 9.11
CA PHE A 52 -10.19 -1.83 9.26
C PHE A 52 -8.98 -2.75 9.04
N VAL A 53 -8.59 -3.50 10.08
CA VAL A 53 -7.53 -4.52 9.97
C VAL A 53 -8.15 -5.79 9.38
N ASN A 54 -7.86 -6.04 8.11
CA ASN A 54 -8.52 -7.08 7.32
C ASN A 54 -7.83 -8.45 7.47
N ARG A 55 -8.44 -9.36 8.21
CA ARG A 55 -7.90 -10.70 8.47
C ARG A 55 -7.55 -11.49 7.19
N ILE A 56 -8.39 -11.45 6.16
CA ILE A 56 -8.24 -12.31 4.98
C ILE A 56 -7.04 -11.97 4.08
N GLN A 57 -6.34 -10.85 4.35
CA GLN A 57 -5.10 -10.49 3.65
C GLN A 57 -3.82 -10.88 4.40
N PHE A 58 -3.94 -11.44 5.62
CA PHE A 58 -2.80 -11.90 6.40
C PHE A 58 -2.65 -13.41 6.28
N GLY A 59 -1.42 -13.85 5.99
CA GLY A 59 -1.04 -15.26 5.99
C GLY A 59 -0.77 -15.78 7.39
N GLN A 60 -0.63 -17.08 7.49
CA GLN A 60 -0.23 -17.73 8.75
C GLN A 60 1.15 -17.20 9.20
N GLY A 61 1.26 -16.77 10.45
CA GLY A 61 2.49 -16.21 11.03
C GLY A 61 2.78 -14.75 10.68
N GLU A 62 1.87 -14.05 9.99
CA GLU A 62 1.96 -12.60 9.83
C GLU A 62 1.42 -11.85 11.06
N ASP A 63 1.63 -10.55 11.12
CA ASP A 63 1.42 -9.65 12.27
C ASP A 63 -0.05 -9.25 12.53
N PHE A 64 -1.05 -10.06 12.12
CA PHE A 64 -2.48 -9.70 12.26
C PHE A 64 -2.89 -9.43 13.72
N GLU A 65 -2.53 -10.34 14.63
CA GLU A 65 -2.90 -10.19 16.04
C GLU A 65 -2.15 -9.04 16.72
N GLN A 66 -0.93 -8.75 16.27
CA GLN A 66 -0.06 -7.68 16.79
C GLN A 66 -0.28 -6.35 16.08
N TYR A 67 -1.08 -6.32 15.00
CA TYR A 67 -1.28 -5.09 14.22
C TYR A 67 -1.93 -4.02 15.11
N PRO A 68 -1.35 -2.81 15.21
CA PRO A 68 -1.81 -1.79 16.12
C PRO A 68 -3.25 -1.33 15.83
N ARG A 69 -4.06 -1.28 16.86
CA ARG A 69 -5.46 -0.82 16.81
C ARG A 69 -5.59 0.44 17.65
N THR A 70 -5.49 1.60 17.01
CA THR A 70 -5.34 2.94 17.60
C THR A 70 -6.47 3.88 17.21
N LEU A 71 -7.72 3.37 17.09
CA LEU A 71 -8.85 4.11 16.52
C LEU A 71 -9.06 5.52 17.11
N ALA A 72 -8.93 5.67 18.44
CA ALA A 72 -9.12 6.98 19.08
C ALA A 72 -8.06 8.01 18.62
N GLN A 73 -6.78 7.62 18.64
CA GLN A 73 -5.68 8.46 18.17
C GLN A 73 -5.78 8.76 16.66
N ASP A 74 -6.16 7.77 15.89
CA ASP A 74 -6.36 7.92 14.44
C ASP A 74 -7.51 8.88 14.15
N ALA A 75 -8.63 8.76 14.88
CA ALA A 75 -9.77 9.67 14.75
C ALA A 75 -9.40 11.12 15.08
N ASP A 76 -8.55 11.36 16.07
CA ASP A 76 -8.08 12.71 16.40
C ASP A 76 -7.22 13.30 15.27
N LYS A 77 -6.29 12.50 14.69
CA LYS A 77 -5.50 12.92 13.53
C LYS A 77 -6.39 13.25 12.33
N LEU A 78 -7.38 12.39 12.03
CA LEU A 78 -8.29 12.59 10.90
C LEU A 78 -9.21 13.79 11.11
N ARG A 79 -9.65 14.04 12.34
CA ARG A 79 -10.44 15.24 12.68
C ARG A 79 -9.64 16.51 12.47
N ALA A 80 -8.37 16.51 12.92
CA ALA A 80 -7.46 17.65 12.68
C ALA A 80 -7.17 17.86 11.19
N ALA A 81 -7.12 16.79 10.38
CA ALA A 81 -6.94 16.84 8.94
C ALA A 81 -8.22 17.25 8.17
N GLY A 82 -9.36 17.44 8.85
CA GLY A 82 -10.62 17.87 8.23
C GLY A 82 -11.36 16.79 7.46
N VAL A 83 -11.18 15.51 7.81
CA VAL A 83 -11.90 14.38 7.22
C VAL A 83 -13.40 14.47 7.56
N ALA A 84 -14.28 14.22 6.57
CA ALA A 84 -15.71 14.30 6.74
C ALA A 84 -16.28 13.10 7.52
N ALA A 85 -15.81 11.89 7.20
CA ALA A 85 -16.27 10.67 7.86
C ALA A 85 -15.18 9.60 7.95
N VAL A 86 -15.25 8.80 9.02
CA VAL A 86 -14.46 7.59 9.24
C VAL A 86 -15.41 6.40 9.23
N PHE A 87 -15.06 5.37 8.47
CA PHE A 87 -15.71 4.06 8.51
C PHE A 87 -14.82 3.08 9.26
N ALA A 88 -15.23 2.71 10.45
CA ALA A 88 -14.48 1.82 11.36
C ALA A 88 -15.35 0.62 11.77
N PRO A 89 -15.68 -0.29 10.82
CA PRO A 89 -16.48 -1.47 11.11
C PRO A 89 -15.67 -2.49 11.92
N ASP A 90 -16.36 -3.37 12.60
CA ASP A 90 -15.78 -4.59 13.12
C ASP A 90 -15.75 -5.72 12.05
N GLU A 91 -15.19 -6.87 12.42
CA GLU A 91 -15.09 -8.02 11.52
C GLU A 91 -16.47 -8.62 11.21
N ALA A 92 -17.41 -8.62 12.17
CA ALA A 92 -18.76 -9.16 11.99
C ALA A 92 -19.59 -8.32 11.01
N GLU A 93 -19.38 -7.00 10.98
CA GLU A 93 -20.04 -6.11 10.02
C GLU A 93 -19.58 -6.38 8.58
N LEU A 94 -18.25 -6.57 8.37
CA LEU A 94 -17.73 -6.85 7.04
C LEU A 94 -17.86 -8.33 6.62
N TYR A 95 -17.82 -9.26 7.56
CA TYR A 95 -17.88 -10.70 7.33
C TYR A 95 -18.97 -11.36 8.21
N PRO A 96 -20.26 -11.07 7.95
CA PRO A 96 -21.35 -11.46 8.84
C PRO A 96 -21.57 -12.97 8.96
N THR A 97 -21.04 -13.77 8.04
CA THR A 97 -21.07 -15.24 8.09
C THR A 97 -19.83 -15.85 8.76
N GLY A 98 -18.89 -14.99 9.26
CA GLY A 98 -17.62 -15.41 9.85
C GLY A 98 -16.55 -15.75 8.83
N GLU A 99 -16.92 -16.22 7.63
CA GLU A 99 -15.98 -16.56 6.55
C GLU A 99 -16.36 -15.87 5.24
N GLN A 100 -15.34 -15.40 4.50
CA GLN A 100 -15.54 -14.87 3.17
C GLN A 100 -15.58 -16.02 2.16
N GLN A 101 -16.71 -16.17 1.46
CA GLN A 101 -16.90 -17.24 0.48
C GLN A 101 -16.63 -16.78 -0.97
N TYR A 102 -16.98 -15.56 -1.32
CA TYR A 102 -16.77 -14.98 -2.66
C TYR A 102 -15.57 -14.06 -2.66
N PHE A 103 -14.61 -14.31 -3.53
CA PHE A 103 -13.37 -13.56 -3.59
C PHE A 103 -13.19 -12.86 -4.93
N VAL A 104 -12.53 -11.72 -4.92
CA VAL A 104 -11.93 -11.13 -6.11
C VAL A 104 -10.51 -11.69 -6.25
N GLU A 105 -10.28 -12.43 -7.34
CA GLU A 105 -9.02 -13.13 -7.59
C GLU A 105 -8.17 -12.33 -8.59
N PRO A 106 -7.08 -11.68 -8.17
CA PRO A 106 -6.19 -10.97 -9.08
C PRO A 106 -5.48 -11.93 -10.06
N PRO A 107 -5.02 -11.43 -11.24
CA PRO A 107 -4.31 -12.24 -12.23
C PRO A 107 -2.92 -12.68 -11.75
N ALA A 108 -2.09 -13.21 -12.66
CA ALA A 108 -0.77 -13.79 -12.37
C ALA A 108 0.17 -12.92 -11.53
N LEU A 109 0.05 -11.59 -11.61
CA LEU A 109 0.83 -10.64 -10.80
C LEU A 109 0.76 -10.91 -9.29
N LYS A 110 -0.33 -11.52 -8.80
CA LYS A 110 -0.45 -11.93 -7.39
C LYS A 110 0.57 -13.00 -6.94
N HIS A 111 1.20 -13.69 -7.90
CA HIS A 111 2.21 -14.74 -7.65
C HIS A 111 3.64 -14.24 -7.84
N GLU A 112 3.83 -12.95 -8.09
CA GLU A 112 5.12 -12.32 -8.30
C GLU A 112 5.45 -11.35 -7.15
N LEU A 113 6.71 -10.95 -7.02
CA LEU A 113 7.16 -9.97 -6.02
C LEU A 113 6.68 -10.32 -4.60
N CYS A 114 5.90 -9.44 -3.97
CA CYS A 114 5.31 -9.71 -2.65
C CYS A 114 4.40 -10.93 -2.63
N GLY A 115 3.79 -11.30 -3.74
CA GLY A 115 2.89 -12.46 -3.81
C GLY A 115 3.59 -13.80 -3.67
N VAL A 116 4.89 -13.89 -3.94
CA VAL A 116 5.70 -15.11 -3.71
C VAL A 116 5.75 -15.45 -2.21
N SER A 117 6.05 -14.45 -1.37
CA SER A 117 6.13 -14.62 0.08
C SER A 117 4.78 -14.52 0.79
N ARG A 118 3.75 -13.99 0.12
CA ARG A 118 2.42 -13.72 0.67
C ARG A 118 1.30 -14.18 -0.29
N PRO A 119 1.11 -15.48 -0.51
CA PRO A 119 0.31 -16.01 -1.63
C PRO A 119 -1.19 -15.66 -1.57
N ILE A 120 -1.74 -15.40 -0.37
CA ILE A 120 -3.17 -15.03 -0.20
C ILE A 120 -3.39 -13.51 -0.11
N HIS A 121 -2.32 -12.73 0.04
CA HIS A 121 -2.38 -11.31 0.36
C HIS A 121 -3.22 -10.51 -0.64
N PHE A 122 -2.88 -10.58 -1.91
CA PHE A 122 -3.53 -9.76 -2.92
C PHE A 122 -4.96 -10.17 -3.23
N ARG A 123 -5.31 -11.44 -3.06
CA ARG A 123 -6.69 -11.91 -3.06
C ARG A 123 -7.49 -11.27 -1.92
N GLY A 124 -6.90 -11.23 -0.72
CA GLY A 124 -7.50 -10.57 0.44
C GLY A 124 -7.67 -9.07 0.25
N VAL A 125 -6.64 -8.39 -0.28
CA VAL A 125 -6.68 -6.95 -0.58
C VAL A 125 -7.72 -6.63 -1.66
N ALA A 126 -7.71 -7.30 -2.80
CA ALA A 126 -8.67 -7.07 -3.88
C ALA A 126 -10.11 -7.26 -3.40
N THR A 127 -10.35 -8.29 -2.59
CA THR A 127 -11.67 -8.58 -2.04
C THR A 127 -12.13 -7.49 -1.09
N VAL A 128 -11.32 -7.10 -0.09
CA VAL A 128 -11.74 -6.07 0.88
C VAL A 128 -11.89 -4.71 0.24
N VAL A 129 -11.02 -4.34 -0.70
CA VAL A 129 -11.13 -3.07 -1.42
C VAL A 129 -12.39 -3.03 -2.27
N SER A 130 -12.74 -4.11 -2.96
CA SER A 130 -14.02 -4.22 -3.69
C SER A 130 -15.23 -4.08 -2.76
N LYS A 131 -15.21 -4.70 -1.58
CA LYS A 131 -16.27 -4.54 -0.56
C LYS A 131 -16.36 -3.08 -0.12
N LEU A 132 -15.23 -2.44 0.19
CA LEU A 132 -15.19 -1.05 0.63
C LEU A 132 -15.68 -0.09 -0.47
N PHE A 133 -15.35 -0.33 -1.74
CA PHE A 133 -15.88 0.45 -2.85
C PHE A 133 -17.40 0.32 -2.97
N ASN A 134 -17.95 -0.89 -2.83
CA ASN A 134 -19.40 -1.12 -2.83
C ASN A 134 -20.11 -0.51 -1.61
N ILE A 135 -19.43 -0.36 -0.49
CA ILE A 135 -19.97 0.22 0.74
C ILE A 135 -19.95 1.74 0.69
N VAL A 136 -18.76 2.31 0.42
CA VAL A 136 -18.52 3.77 0.43
C VAL A 136 -19.05 4.44 -0.83
N GLN A 137 -19.00 3.74 -1.97
CA GLN A 137 -19.35 4.28 -3.29
C GLN A 137 -18.63 5.60 -3.61
N PRO A 138 -17.29 5.62 -3.55
CA PRO A 138 -16.52 6.82 -3.78
C PRO A 138 -16.41 7.15 -5.27
N ASP A 139 -16.24 8.44 -5.59
CA ASP A 139 -15.92 8.90 -6.94
C ASP A 139 -14.41 8.75 -7.23
N VAL A 140 -13.60 8.89 -6.19
CA VAL A 140 -12.13 8.81 -6.23
C VAL A 140 -11.63 7.99 -5.05
N ALA A 141 -10.57 7.21 -5.24
CA ALA A 141 -9.88 6.54 -4.14
C ALA A 141 -8.36 6.76 -4.23
N CYS A 142 -7.74 7.16 -3.10
CA CYS A 142 -6.31 7.45 -3.02
C CYS A 142 -5.56 6.28 -2.37
N PHE A 143 -4.49 5.83 -3.04
CA PHE A 143 -3.62 4.75 -2.58
C PHE A 143 -2.16 5.18 -2.63
N GLY A 144 -1.38 4.78 -1.63
CA GLY A 144 0.04 5.10 -1.57
C GLY A 144 0.89 4.20 -2.47
N LYS A 145 1.75 4.79 -3.29
CA LYS A 145 2.71 4.06 -4.14
C LYS A 145 3.74 3.24 -3.35
N LYS A 146 3.85 3.43 -2.03
CA LYS A 146 4.69 2.56 -1.20
C LYS A 146 4.35 1.08 -1.42
N ASP A 147 3.07 0.75 -1.49
CA ASP A 147 2.56 -0.59 -1.79
C ASP A 147 2.27 -0.70 -3.30
N TYR A 148 3.32 -0.53 -4.12
CA TYR A 148 3.25 -0.35 -5.56
C TYR A 148 2.50 -1.46 -6.29
N GLN A 149 2.81 -2.70 -5.97
CA GLN A 149 2.12 -3.87 -6.54
C GLN A 149 0.63 -3.89 -6.18
N GLN A 150 0.27 -3.46 -4.97
CA GLN A 150 -1.12 -3.30 -4.55
C GLN A 150 -1.85 -2.27 -5.41
N VAL A 151 -1.22 -1.11 -5.66
CA VAL A 151 -1.81 -0.07 -6.51
C VAL A 151 -2.06 -0.60 -7.92
N ALA A 152 -1.10 -1.29 -8.52
CA ALA A 152 -1.23 -1.88 -9.85
C ALA A 152 -2.38 -2.90 -9.92
N ILE A 153 -2.51 -3.77 -8.91
CA ILE A 153 -3.59 -4.76 -8.82
C ILE A 153 -4.96 -4.07 -8.68
N ILE A 154 -5.06 -3.04 -7.83
CA ILE A 154 -6.32 -2.30 -7.64
C ILE A 154 -6.71 -1.55 -8.92
N GLN A 155 -5.77 -0.92 -9.60
CA GLN A 155 -6.03 -0.25 -10.88
C GLN A 155 -6.53 -1.25 -11.94
N GLY A 156 -5.88 -2.41 -12.06
CA GLY A 156 -6.32 -3.48 -12.94
C GLY A 156 -7.73 -3.99 -12.59
N MET A 157 -7.98 -4.25 -11.32
CA MET A 157 -9.30 -4.66 -10.83
C MET A 157 -10.40 -3.65 -11.16
N VAL A 158 -10.15 -2.37 -10.94
CA VAL A 158 -11.11 -1.29 -11.24
C VAL A 158 -11.40 -1.24 -12.74
N ALA A 159 -10.38 -1.37 -13.59
CA ALA A 159 -10.54 -1.36 -15.03
C ALA A 159 -11.31 -2.60 -15.54
N ASP A 160 -10.89 -3.80 -15.13
CA ASP A 160 -11.47 -5.05 -15.62
C ASP A 160 -12.92 -5.28 -15.16
N LEU A 161 -13.23 -4.85 -13.92
CA LEU A 161 -14.58 -4.99 -13.35
C LEU A 161 -15.47 -3.77 -13.60
N ASN A 162 -15.00 -2.77 -14.37
CA ASN A 162 -15.73 -1.53 -14.66
C ASN A 162 -16.27 -0.84 -13.41
N ILE A 163 -15.46 -0.83 -12.33
CA ILE A 163 -15.84 -0.16 -11.08
C ILE A 163 -15.78 1.36 -11.31
N PRO A 164 -16.85 2.12 -11.05
CA PRO A 164 -16.91 3.55 -11.38
C PRO A 164 -16.16 4.41 -10.34
N VAL A 165 -14.87 4.09 -10.10
CA VAL A 165 -13.99 4.78 -9.14
C VAL A 165 -12.69 5.15 -9.84
N ARG A 166 -12.28 6.42 -9.76
CA ARG A 166 -10.97 6.85 -10.26
C ARG A 166 -9.89 6.60 -9.19
N ILE A 167 -8.85 5.85 -9.54
CA ILE A 167 -7.73 5.56 -8.63
C ILE A 167 -6.66 6.64 -8.77
N VAL A 168 -6.29 7.26 -7.65
CA VAL A 168 -5.19 8.22 -7.53
C VAL A 168 -4.04 7.59 -6.75
N ALA A 169 -2.92 7.36 -7.44
CA ALA A 169 -1.69 6.88 -6.83
C ALA A 169 -0.89 8.06 -6.26
N VAL A 170 -0.62 8.03 -4.96
CA VAL A 170 0.07 9.10 -4.23
C VAL A 170 1.50 8.67 -3.94
N ASN A 171 2.46 9.57 -4.13
CA ASN A 171 3.87 9.28 -3.91
C ASN A 171 4.16 8.85 -2.46
N THR A 172 5.16 8.00 -2.30
CA THR A 172 5.58 7.48 -0.99
C THR A 172 6.07 8.62 -0.10
N GLY A 173 5.41 8.79 1.05
CA GLY A 173 5.89 9.67 2.12
C GLY A 173 7.16 9.09 2.76
N ARG A 174 8.15 9.94 3.01
CA ARG A 174 9.45 9.52 3.55
C ARG A 174 9.86 10.36 4.75
N ALA A 175 10.63 9.76 5.66
CA ALA A 175 11.36 10.49 6.68
C ALA A 175 12.52 11.28 6.03
N ALA A 176 13.12 12.20 6.78
CA ALA A 176 14.19 13.07 6.27
C ALA A 176 15.43 12.29 5.76
N ASP A 177 15.65 11.09 6.27
CA ASP A 177 16.73 10.18 5.87
C ASP A 177 16.38 9.27 4.68
N GLY A 178 15.17 9.42 4.12
CA GLY A 178 14.69 8.67 2.96
C GLY A 178 13.89 7.42 3.28
N LEU A 179 13.81 6.97 4.54
CA LEU A 179 13.01 5.80 4.92
C LEU A 179 11.53 6.02 4.59
N ALA A 180 10.93 5.08 3.83
CA ALA A 180 9.50 5.09 3.56
C ALA A 180 8.69 4.99 4.87
N LEU A 181 7.69 5.85 5.03
CA LEU A 181 6.83 5.86 6.21
C LEU A 181 5.95 4.60 6.23
N SER A 182 5.94 3.90 7.36
CA SER A 182 5.21 2.65 7.56
C SER A 182 4.86 2.46 9.03
N SER A 183 3.68 1.89 9.30
CA SER A 183 3.29 1.47 10.65
C SER A 183 4.27 0.45 11.25
N ARG A 184 4.94 -0.34 10.40
CA ARG A 184 5.93 -1.33 10.84
C ARG A 184 7.27 -0.73 11.25
N ASN A 185 7.55 0.54 10.96
CA ASN A 185 8.79 1.20 11.39
C ASN A 185 8.92 1.27 12.92
N GLN A 186 7.81 1.22 13.64
CA GLN A 186 7.80 1.17 15.12
C GLN A 186 8.35 -0.14 15.71
N TYR A 187 8.48 -1.20 14.90
CA TYR A 187 9.04 -2.49 15.33
C TYR A 187 10.57 -2.51 15.26
N LEU A 188 11.18 -1.52 14.58
CA LEU A 188 12.62 -1.44 14.43
C LEU A 188 13.27 -1.01 15.75
N SER A 189 14.33 -1.70 16.15
CA SER A 189 15.26 -1.21 17.18
C SER A 189 15.95 0.06 16.71
N GLU A 190 16.62 0.78 17.59
CA GLU A 190 17.35 2.00 17.24
C GLU A 190 18.42 1.75 16.16
N ALA A 191 19.17 0.65 16.28
CA ALA A 191 20.18 0.25 15.31
C ALA A 191 19.55 -0.11 13.94
N GLU A 192 18.45 -0.88 13.95
CA GLU A 192 17.72 -1.22 12.72
C GLU A 192 17.11 0.03 12.08
N ARG A 193 16.58 0.96 12.88
CA ARG A 193 16.02 2.23 12.36
C ARG A 193 17.11 3.08 11.67
N ALA A 194 18.32 3.11 12.20
CA ALA A 194 19.45 3.81 11.58
C ALA A 194 19.90 3.17 10.27
N GLU A 195 19.81 1.84 10.16
CA GLU A 195 20.15 1.07 8.95
C GLU A 195 19.04 1.07 7.89
N ALA A 196 17.77 1.13 8.28
CA ALA A 196 16.59 0.99 7.41
C ALA A 196 16.59 1.88 6.15
N PRO A 197 17.11 3.13 6.15
CA PRO A 197 17.20 3.97 4.95
C PRO A 197 18.05 3.39 3.83
N ARG A 198 18.91 2.39 4.11
CA ARG A 198 19.71 1.72 3.09
C ARG A 198 18.84 1.13 1.97
N LEU A 199 17.68 0.57 2.31
CA LEU A 199 16.78 -0.01 1.31
C LEU A 199 16.50 0.99 0.18
N TYR A 200 16.15 2.23 0.53
CA TYR A 200 15.90 3.29 -0.45
C TYR A 200 17.16 3.73 -1.20
N ARG A 201 18.30 3.88 -0.49
CA ARG A 201 19.58 4.23 -1.12
C ARG A 201 20.00 3.19 -2.16
N THR A 202 19.79 1.91 -1.87
CA THR A 202 20.09 0.83 -2.83
C THR A 202 19.23 0.96 -4.10
N LEU A 203 17.93 1.33 -3.97
CA LEU A 203 17.08 1.61 -5.13
C LEU A 203 17.54 2.85 -5.91
N GLN A 204 17.99 3.88 -5.23
CA GLN A 204 18.58 5.07 -5.87
C GLN A 204 19.85 4.73 -6.67
N ASN A 205 20.72 3.88 -6.14
CA ASN A 205 21.93 3.41 -6.82
C ASN A 205 21.59 2.64 -8.11
N ILE A 206 20.54 1.81 -8.09
CA ILE A 206 20.00 1.14 -9.29
C ILE A 206 19.58 2.18 -10.33
N ALA A 207 18.75 3.15 -9.92
CA ALA A 207 18.25 4.17 -10.83
C ALA A 207 19.38 5.00 -11.44
N GLN A 208 20.33 5.46 -10.65
CA GLN A 208 21.50 6.23 -11.10
C GLN A 208 22.36 5.44 -12.11
N SER A 209 22.65 4.16 -11.82
CA SER A 209 23.41 3.31 -12.72
C SER A 209 22.69 3.07 -14.05
N ALA A 210 21.39 2.85 -14.01
CA ALA A 210 20.54 2.69 -15.20
C ALA A 210 20.51 3.98 -16.03
N GLN A 211 20.38 5.14 -15.39
CA GLN A 211 20.40 6.46 -16.03
C GLN A 211 21.77 6.79 -16.65
N ALA A 212 22.85 6.27 -16.05
CA ALA A 212 24.20 6.38 -16.61
C ALA A 212 24.46 5.42 -17.80
N GLY A 213 23.43 4.66 -18.23
CA GLY A 213 23.50 3.82 -19.43
C GLY A 213 23.63 2.33 -19.19
N ASN A 214 23.72 1.86 -17.92
CA ASN A 214 23.74 0.43 -17.64
C ASN A 214 22.35 -0.17 -17.86
N ARG A 215 22.19 -1.07 -18.84
CA ARG A 215 20.94 -1.73 -19.20
C ARG A 215 20.89 -3.21 -18.78
N ASP A 216 21.91 -3.70 -18.08
CA ASP A 216 21.85 -5.03 -17.46
C ASP A 216 21.11 -4.98 -16.12
N PHE A 217 19.79 -4.91 -16.23
CA PHE A 217 18.92 -4.80 -15.06
C PHE A 217 19.02 -6.00 -14.13
N ALA A 218 19.34 -7.19 -14.67
CA ALA A 218 19.54 -8.39 -13.86
C ALA A 218 20.79 -8.27 -12.99
N ALA A 219 21.91 -7.82 -13.57
CA ALA A 219 23.15 -7.57 -12.83
C ALA A 219 22.98 -6.47 -11.78
N LEU A 220 22.27 -5.37 -12.10
CA LEU A 220 21.97 -4.30 -11.14
C LEU A 220 21.16 -4.82 -9.94
N ALA A 221 20.11 -5.61 -10.18
CA ALA A 221 19.31 -6.20 -9.13
C ALA A 221 20.11 -7.19 -8.27
N GLN A 222 21.00 -7.99 -8.89
CA GLN A 222 21.88 -8.92 -8.18
C GLN A 222 22.89 -8.19 -7.28
N ALA A 223 23.52 -7.13 -7.79
CA ALA A 223 24.46 -6.31 -7.00
C ALA A 223 23.75 -5.67 -5.79
N ALA A 224 22.55 -5.16 -5.99
CA ALA A 224 21.72 -4.59 -4.93
C ALA A 224 21.33 -5.62 -3.85
N ARG A 225 21.00 -6.85 -4.24
CA ARG A 225 20.76 -7.95 -3.29
C ARG A 225 22.01 -8.27 -2.49
N ALA A 226 23.17 -8.35 -3.14
CA ALA A 226 24.46 -8.62 -2.48
C ALA A 226 24.82 -7.51 -1.48
N GLU A 227 24.61 -6.24 -1.83
CA GLU A 227 24.82 -5.09 -0.94
C GLU A 227 23.94 -5.22 0.33
N LEU A 228 22.65 -5.47 0.17
CA LEU A 228 21.73 -5.62 1.30
C LEU A 228 22.13 -6.82 2.19
N HIS A 229 22.47 -7.96 1.60
CA HIS A 229 22.94 -9.13 2.36
C HIS A 229 24.21 -8.84 3.16
N ALA A 230 25.18 -8.11 2.58
CA ALA A 230 26.41 -7.71 3.26
C ALA A 230 26.17 -6.83 4.51
N HIS A 231 25.00 -6.19 4.58
CA HIS A 231 24.58 -5.35 5.71
C HIS A 231 23.49 -6.02 6.59
N GLY A 232 23.39 -7.35 6.55
CA GLY A 232 22.56 -8.11 7.46
C GLY A 232 21.06 -8.19 7.10
N TRP A 233 20.69 -7.79 5.87
CA TRP A 233 19.33 -7.91 5.41
C TRP A 233 19.02 -9.30 4.84
N ALA A 234 17.88 -9.87 5.18
CA ALA A 234 17.34 -11.05 4.51
C ALA A 234 16.42 -10.59 3.36
N VAL A 235 16.95 -10.66 2.13
CA VAL A 235 16.28 -10.11 0.95
C VAL A 235 15.28 -11.10 0.38
N ASP A 236 14.01 -10.69 0.28
CA ASP A 236 12.98 -11.45 -0.45
C ASP A 236 13.16 -11.25 -1.96
N TYR A 237 13.18 -10.00 -2.39
CA TYR A 237 13.48 -9.62 -3.78
C TYR A 237 14.05 -8.21 -3.89
N VAL A 238 14.83 -7.99 -4.94
CA VAL A 238 15.09 -6.68 -5.57
C VAL A 238 14.89 -6.89 -7.06
N GLU A 239 14.01 -6.11 -7.68
CA GLU A 239 13.67 -6.27 -9.08
C GLU A 239 13.44 -4.93 -9.77
N ILE A 240 13.74 -4.90 -11.08
CA ILE A 240 13.47 -3.76 -11.96
C ILE A 240 12.39 -4.18 -12.93
N ARG A 241 11.30 -3.43 -12.94
CA ARG A 241 10.10 -3.73 -13.71
C ARG A 241 9.71 -2.54 -14.58
N GLN A 242 8.92 -2.79 -15.63
CA GLN A 242 8.26 -1.75 -16.40
C GLN A 242 7.25 -1.01 -15.51
N ARG A 243 7.26 0.33 -15.56
CA ARG A 243 6.24 1.14 -14.90
C ARG A 243 4.86 0.82 -15.48
N GLY A 244 3.86 0.71 -14.63
CA GLY A 244 2.47 0.44 -15.01
C GLY A 244 2.15 -1.04 -15.22
N SER A 245 2.88 -1.77 -16.06
CA SER A 245 2.60 -3.18 -16.34
C SER A 245 3.19 -4.16 -15.33
N LEU A 246 4.23 -3.74 -14.59
CA LEU A 246 5.07 -4.57 -13.72
C LEU A 246 5.69 -5.80 -14.40
N LYS A 247 5.74 -5.85 -15.74
CA LYS A 247 6.49 -6.87 -16.46
C LYS A 247 8.00 -6.70 -16.20
N THR A 248 8.75 -7.79 -16.25
CA THR A 248 10.22 -7.74 -16.13
C THR A 248 10.81 -6.77 -17.14
N ALA A 249 11.64 -5.85 -16.67
CA ALA A 249 12.26 -4.81 -17.51
C ALA A 249 13.19 -5.42 -18.56
N GLN A 250 13.15 -4.85 -19.76
CA GLN A 250 14.03 -5.19 -20.89
C GLN A 250 14.93 -3.99 -21.21
N ALA A 251 16.09 -4.23 -21.84
CA ALA A 251 17.09 -3.18 -22.13
C ALA A 251 16.54 -1.97 -22.92
N GLY A 252 15.47 -2.18 -23.70
CA GLY A 252 14.80 -1.13 -24.48
C GLY A 252 13.76 -0.30 -23.71
N ASP A 253 13.40 -0.71 -22.51
CA ASP A 253 12.38 -0.01 -21.71
C ASP A 253 12.94 1.30 -21.14
N ARG A 254 12.09 2.33 -21.13
CA ARG A 254 12.48 3.66 -20.69
C ARG A 254 11.82 4.06 -19.36
N GLN A 255 10.61 3.59 -19.09
CA GLN A 255 9.86 3.90 -17.88
C GLN A 255 9.89 2.73 -16.94
N LEU A 256 10.64 2.85 -15.86
CA LEU A 256 10.99 1.76 -14.98
C LEU A 256 10.57 2.04 -13.53
N VAL A 257 10.47 0.98 -12.77
CA VAL A 257 10.37 1.00 -11.32
C VAL A 257 11.28 -0.06 -10.72
N ALA A 258 12.14 0.33 -9.81
CA ALA A 258 12.90 -0.57 -8.95
C ALA A 258 12.05 -0.85 -7.69
N LEU A 259 11.89 -2.13 -7.35
CA LEU A 259 11.11 -2.56 -6.18
C LEU A 259 11.96 -3.50 -5.33
N ALA A 260 11.84 -3.36 -4.02
CA ALA A 260 12.51 -4.24 -3.08
C ALA A 260 11.62 -4.62 -1.90
N ALA A 261 11.83 -5.84 -1.41
CA ALA A 261 11.34 -6.29 -0.11
C ALA A 261 12.44 -7.06 0.60
N ALA A 262 12.69 -6.71 1.85
CA ALA A 262 13.70 -7.36 2.65
C ALA A 262 13.36 -7.25 4.15
N LYS A 263 13.82 -8.21 4.93
CA LYS A 263 13.74 -8.15 6.39
C LYS A 263 15.02 -7.58 6.96
N LEU A 264 14.87 -6.66 7.91
CA LEU A 264 15.91 -6.18 8.79
C LEU A 264 15.53 -6.64 10.20
N GLY A 265 16.34 -7.53 10.78
CA GLY A 265 15.90 -8.27 11.96
C GLY A 265 14.60 -9.05 11.67
N ASN A 266 13.57 -8.80 12.48
CA ASN A 266 12.26 -9.41 12.31
C ASN A 266 11.28 -8.57 11.47
N THR A 267 11.65 -7.34 11.11
CA THR A 267 10.76 -6.39 10.43
C THR A 267 10.93 -6.48 8.92
N ARG A 268 9.87 -6.85 8.21
CA ARG A 268 9.82 -6.83 6.75
C ARG A 268 9.51 -5.41 6.26
N LEU A 269 10.43 -4.84 5.50
CA LEU A 269 10.29 -3.53 4.87
C LEU A 269 10.13 -3.70 3.35
N ILE A 270 9.37 -2.80 2.74
CA ILE A 270 9.23 -2.70 1.28
C ILE A 270 9.48 -1.26 0.86
N ASP A 271 10.03 -1.10 -0.32
CA ASP A 271 10.18 0.21 -0.94
C ASP A 271 10.21 0.10 -2.47
N ASN A 272 10.06 1.23 -3.13
CA ASN A 272 10.16 1.33 -4.57
C ASN A 272 10.61 2.73 -5.02
N LEU A 273 11.11 2.80 -6.26
CA LEU A 273 11.50 4.04 -6.90
C LEU A 273 11.19 3.96 -8.40
N GLU A 274 10.34 4.87 -8.89
CA GLU A 274 10.11 5.09 -10.32
C GLU A 274 11.26 5.94 -10.89
N PHE A 275 11.74 5.59 -12.08
CA PHE A 275 12.77 6.35 -12.80
C PHE A 275 12.64 6.15 -14.30
N ASP A 276 13.16 7.11 -15.06
CA ASP A 276 13.24 7.09 -16.52
C ASP A 276 14.70 7.00 -16.96
N VAL A 277 14.95 6.35 -18.13
CA VAL A 277 16.27 6.09 -18.68
C VAL A 277 16.34 6.34 -20.19
#